data_44f1bd3f2819f6ccd1d25d57b6e08e27
#
_entry.id   44f1bd3f2819f6ccd1d25d57b6e08e27
#
_cell.length_a   1.000
_cell.length_b   1.000
_cell.length_c   1.000
_cell.angle_alpha   90.00
_cell.angle_beta   90.00
_cell.angle_gamma   90.00
#
_symmetry.space_group_name_H-M   'P 1'
#
loop_
_entity.id
_entity.type
_entity.pdbx_description
1 polymer ?
#
loop_
_entity_poly.entity_id
_entity_poly.type
_entity_poly.pdbx_seq_one_letter_code
_entity_poly.pdbx_strand_id
1 'polypeptide(L)'
;MAKSFDNREGWIWMNGSFIPWKKATSHVINQGLHYASAVFEGERAYNGKIFKSKEHTERLFKSAKIMGIEIPFSHDEINNAKNDLLQKMNLKNCYVRPIVWRGSNQMGLSTSKADTHVAIAVWDDWHSYFKIEKRLEGLKLITSPWKLSLIHI
;
A
#
# COMPACT_ATOMS: atom_id res chain seq x y z
N MET A 1 -13.69 -11.86 -14.56
CA MET A 1 -12.42 -11.12 -14.61
C MET A 1 -12.38 -10.10 -13.49
N ALA A 2 -11.26 -9.94 -12.81
CA ALA A 2 -11.09 -8.85 -11.84
C ALA A 2 -11.20 -7.49 -12.57
N LYS A 3 -11.89 -6.52 -11.96
CA LYS A 3 -11.98 -5.17 -12.52
C LYS A 3 -10.59 -4.52 -12.52
N SER A 4 -10.24 -3.78 -13.59
CA SER A 4 -9.02 -2.96 -13.59
C SER A 4 -9.00 -2.01 -12.40
N PHE A 5 -7.81 -1.80 -11.83
CA PHE A 5 -7.64 -0.85 -10.74
C PHE A 5 -7.78 0.61 -11.20
N ASP A 6 -7.51 0.91 -12.47
CA ASP A 6 -7.54 2.28 -13.01
C ASP A 6 -8.96 2.86 -13.04
N ASN A 7 -9.97 2.01 -13.26
CA ASN A 7 -11.36 2.42 -13.51
C ASN A 7 -12.31 2.05 -12.37
N ARG A 8 -11.83 2.03 -11.12
CA ARG A 8 -12.68 1.82 -9.95
C ARG A 8 -13.37 3.11 -9.54
N GLU A 9 -14.55 2.97 -8.97
CA GLU A 9 -15.24 4.07 -8.31
C GLU A 9 -14.87 4.07 -6.83
N GLY A 10 -15.05 5.24 -6.19
CA GLY A 10 -14.83 5.42 -4.76
C GLY A 10 -13.69 6.39 -4.46
N TRP A 11 -13.02 6.15 -3.35
CA TRP A 11 -12.09 7.09 -2.76
C TRP A 11 -10.76 6.41 -2.41
N ILE A 12 -9.70 7.19 -2.49
CA ILE A 12 -8.38 6.91 -1.91
C ILE A 12 -8.07 8.05 -0.93
N TRP A 13 -7.55 7.73 0.24
CA TRP A 13 -6.94 8.74 1.08
C TRP A 13 -5.51 8.98 0.58
N MET A 14 -5.16 10.22 0.28
CA MET A 14 -3.84 10.57 -0.25
C MET A 14 -3.39 11.92 0.31
N ASN A 15 -2.22 11.95 0.94
CA ASN A 15 -1.58 13.16 1.47
C ASN A 15 -2.51 14.00 2.38
N GLY A 16 -3.27 13.35 3.26
CA GLY A 16 -4.15 14.02 4.21
C GLY A 16 -5.59 14.25 3.73
N SER A 17 -5.94 13.84 2.50
CA SER A 17 -7.25 14.10 1.94
C SER A 17 -7.87 12.89 1.24
N PHE A 18 -9.20 12.81 1.21
CA PHE A 18 -9.90 11.85 0.38
C PHE A 18 -10.04 12.39 -1.04
N ILE A 19 -9.52 11.68 -2.01
CA ILE A 19 -9.62 12.02 -3.42
C ILE A 19 -10.37 10.92 -4.18
N PRO A 20 -11.09 11.25 -5.26
CA PRO A 20 -11.72 10.24 -6.11
C PRO A 20 -10.68 9.23 -6.62
N TRP A 21 -11.03 7.94 -6.63
CA TRP A 21 -10.12 6.85 -7.02
C TRP A 21 -9.37 7.15 -8.33
N LYS A 22 -10.10 7.56 -9.37
CA LYS A 22 -9.54 7.87 -10.71
C LYS A 22 -8.58 9.07 -10.73
N LYS A 23 -8.58 9.90 -9.69
CA LYS A 23 -7.68 11.06 -9.55
C LYS A 23 -6.43 10.76 -8.72
N ALA A 24 -6.35 9.58 -8.09
CA ALA A 24 -5.19 9.16 -7.32
C ALA A 24 -4.04 8.70 -8.24
N THR A 25 -3.41 9.66 -8.89
CA THR A 25 -2.33 9.45 -9.87
C THR A 25 -1.02 10.02 -9.36
N SER A 26 0.09 9.46 -9.82
CA SER A 26 1.43 9.96 -9.58
C SER A 26 2.14 10.17 -10.92
N HIS A 27 3.03 11.16 -10.98
CA HIS A 27 3.80 11.39 -12.20
C HIS A 27 4.70 10.18 -12.50
N VAL A 28 4.83 9.80 -13.78
CA VAL A 28 5.67 8.66 -14.17
C VAL A 28 7.13 8.84 -13.78
N ILE A 29 7.62 10.09 -13.78
CA ILE A 29 8.95 10.42 -13.26
C ILE A 29 8.82 10.66 -11.75
N ASN A 30 8.90 9.61 -10.97
CA ASN A 30 9.01 9.68 -9.51
C ASN A 30 10.03 8.67 -8.99
N GLN A 31 10.63 8.97 -7.85
CA GLN A 31 11.68 8.13 -7.28
C GLN A 31 11.16 6.76 -6.81
N GLY A 32 9.91 6.70 -6.37
CA GLY A 32 9.28 5.44 -5.97
C GLY A 32 9.27 4.42 -7.09
N LEU A 33 8.95 4.86 -8.32
CA LEU A 33 8.91 4.00 -9.50
C LEU A 33 10.29 3.68 -10.07
N HIS A 34 11.19 4.68 -10.14
CA HIS A 34 12.49 4.52 -10.80
C HIS A 34 13.58 3.89 -9.92
N TYR A 35 13.54 4.13 -8.61
CA TYR A 35 14.58 3.71 -7.67
C TYR A 35 14.07 2.85 -6.53
N ALA A 36 12.85 2.31 -6.65
CA ALA A 36 12.20 1.51 -5.61
C ALA A 36 12.12 2.23 -4.24
N SER A 37 12.11 3.56 -4.23
CA SER A 37 12.02 4.38 -3.02
C SER A 37 10.58 4.42 -2.50
N ALA A 38 10.05 3.25 -2.13
CA ALA A 38 8.70 3.08 -1.62
C ALA A 38 8.63 1.93 -0.62
N VAL A 39 7.70 2.05 0.33
CA VAL A 39 7.34 1.00 1.28
C VAL A 39 5.83 0.89 1.38
N PHE A 40 5.32 -0.29 1.69
CA PHE A 40 3.88 -0.50 1.82
C PHE A 40 3.57 -1.57 2.86
N GLU A 41 2.31 -1.63 3.26
CA GLU A 41 1.74 -2.71 4.05
C GLU A 41 0.56 -3.36 3.32
N GLY A 42 0.26 -4.58 3.73
CA GLY A 42 -0.91 -5.32 3.28
C GLY A 42 -1.72 -5.78 4.46
N GLU A 43 -2.89 -5.17 4.66
CA GLU A 43 -3.76 -5.42 5.80
C GLU A 43 -5.11 -6.00 5.34
N ARG A 44 -5.82 -6.64 6.24
CA ARG A 44 -7.17 -7.15 6.00
C ARG A 44 -8.15 -6.55 6.99
N ALA A 45 -9.30 -6.11 6.49
CA ALA A 45 -10.44 -5.78 7.32
C ALA A 45 -11.45 -6.95 7.30
N TYR A 46 -12.01 -7.24 8.47
CA TYR A 46 -13.06 -8.23 8.70
C TYR A 46 -14.17 -7.59 9.52
N ASN A 47 -15.40 -7.64 9.04
CA ASN A 47 -16.57 -7.03 9.70
C ASN A 47 -16.35 -5.55 10.08
N GLY A 48 -15.67 -4.79 9.22
CA GLY A 48 -15.38 -3.37 9.41
C GLY A 48 -14.22 -3.07 10.36
N LYS A 49 -13.49 -4.08 10.83
CA LYS A 49 -12.31 -3.91 11.68
C LYS A 49 -11.05 -4.37 10.97
N ILE A 50 -10.03 -3.52 10.94
CA ILE A 50 -8.72 -3.87 10.37
C ILE A 50 -7.95 -4.72 11.37
N PHE A 51 -7.58 -5.92 10.96
CA PHE A 51 -6.80 -6.83 11.79
C PHE A 51 -5.38 -6.30 11.97
N LYS A 52 -4.94 -6.20 13.23
CA LYS A 52 -3.58 -5.79 13.58
C LYS A 52 -3.16 -4.43 13.00
N SER A 53 -4.12 -3.48 12.87
CA SER A 53 -3.89 -2.17 12.25
C SER A 53 -2.72 -1.40 12.85
N LYS A 54 -2.59 -1.38 14.18
CA LYS A 54 -1.51 -0.65 14.87
C LYS A 54 -0.15 -1.26 14.57
N GLU A 55 -0.03 -2.58 14.65
CA GLU A 55 1.21 -3.30 14.40
C GLU A 55 1.66 -3.16 12.92
N HIS A 56 0.72 -3.15 11.98
CA HIS A 56 1.00 -2.84 10.57
C HIS A 56 1.48 -1.41 10.39
N THR A 57 0.84 -0.44 11.06
CA THR A 57 1.29 0.96 11.00
C THR A 57 2.71 1.10 11.57
N GLU A 58 2.99 0.52 12.73
CA GLU A 58 4.34 0.53 13.31
C GLU A 58 5.38 -0.06 12.35
N ARG A 59 5.05 -1.17 11.67
CA ARG A 59 5.94 -1.78 10.67
C ARG A 59 6.11 -0.92 9.43
N LEU A 60 5.07 -0.24 8.95
CA LEU A 60 5.16 0.74 7.86
C LEU A 60 6.17 1.85 8.20
N PHE A 61 6.05 2.44 9.39
CA PHE A 61 6.97 3.48 9.85
C PHE A 61 8.39 2.97 10.02
N LYS A 62 8.57 1.76 10.57
CA LYS A 62 9.88 1.12 10.66
C LYS A 62 10.50 0.89 9.29
N SER A 63 9.73 0.40 8.32
CA SER A 63 10.18 0.20 6.94
C SER A 63 10.56 1.50 6.26
N ALA A 64 9.75 2.56 6.44
CA ALA A 64 10.05 3.90 5.93
C ALA A 64 11.36 4.45 6.53
N LYS A 65 11.54 4.31 7.84
CA LYS A 65 12.78 4.73 8.53
C LYS A 65 14.02 4.00 8.00
N ILE A 66 13.94 2.70 7.73
CA ILE A 66 15.05 1.91 7.15
C ILE A 66 15.41 2.45 5.76
N MET A 67 14.41 2.87 4.96
CA MET A 67 14.59 3.48 3.64
C MET A 67 14.96 4.97 3.71
N GLY A 68 15.12 5.54 4.92
CA GLY A 68 15.36 6.97 5.11
C GLY A 68 14.20 7.85 4.65
N ILE A 69 12.96 7.34 4.66
CA ILE A 69 11.75 8.08 4.30
C ILE A 69 11.06 8.53 5.59
N GLU A 70 10.84 9.83 5.73
CA GLU A 70 10.04 10.39 6.81
C GLU A 70 8.58 10.46 6.39
N ILE A 71 7.69 9.88 7.20
CA ILE A 71 6.25 9.93 6.98
C ILE A 71 5.72 11.20 7.64
N PRO A 72 5.08 12.15 6.89
CA PRO A 72 4.63 13.43 7.43
C PRO A 72 3.28 13.34 8.16
N PHE A 73 2.99 12.21 8.78
CA PHE A 73 1.78 11.92 9.55
C PHE A 73 2.14 11.10 10.79
N SER A 74 1.37 11.21 11.84
CA SER A 74 1.50 10.36 13.03
C SER A 74 0.90 8.96 12.77
N HIS A 75 1.24 8.00 13.66
CA HIS A 75 0.65 6.66 13.65
C HIS A 75 -0.87 6.70 13.79
N ASP A 76 -1.38 7.61 14.65
CA ASP A 76 -2.82 7.75 14.88
C ASP A 76 -3.54 8.34 13.67
N GLU A 77 -2.96 9.33 12.99
CA GLU A 77 -3.53 9.88 11.77
C GLU A 77 -3.66 8.81 10.68
N ILE A 78 -2.62 7.97 10.48
CA ILE A 78 -2.68 6.86 9.53
C ILE A 78 -3.73 5.83 9.93
N ASN A 79 -3.82 5.46 11.22
CA ASN A 79 -4.83 4.51 11.68
C ASN A 79 -6.25 5.06 11.54
N ASN A 80 -6.48 6.33 11.84
CA ASN A 80 -7.76 6.99 11.67
C ASN A 80 -8.13 7.08 10.19
N ALA A 81 -7.21 7.50 9.32
CA ALA A 81 -7.43 7.58 7.88
C ALA A 81 -7.84 6.23 7.27
N LYS A 82 -7.24 5.11 7.73
CA LYS A 82 -7.64 3.76 7.30
C LYS A 82 -9.09 3.44 7.69
N ASN A 83 -9.47 3.71 8.94
CA ASN A 83 -10.82 3.46 9.43
C ASN A 83 -11.87 4.35 8.74
N ASP A 84 -11.58 5.64 8.61
CA ASP A 84 -12.46 6.60 7.93
C ASP A 84 -12.66 6.23 6.46
N LEU A 85 -11.59 5.75 5.79
CA LEU A 85 -11.69 5.29 4.41
C LEU A 85 -12.57 4.03 4.29
N LEU A 86 -12.48 3.08 5.23
CA LEU A 86 -13.37 1.92 5.26
C LEU A 86 -14.83 2.35 5.37
N GLN A 87 -15.13 3.28 6.28
CA GLN A 87 -16.48 3.82 6.47
C GLN A 87 -16.97 4.55 5.21
N LYS A 88 -16.14 5.43 4.65
CA LYS A 88 -16.46 6.20 3.44
C LYS A 88 -16.73 5.31 2.23
N MET A 89 -16.03 4.19 2.13
CA MET A 89 -16.20 3.18 1.07
C MET A 89 -17.30 2.15 1.38
N ASN A 90 -17.88 2.21 2.59
CA ASN A 90 -18.86 1.23 3.09
C ASN A 90 -18.38 -0.23 2.95
N LEU A 91 -17.11 -0.49 3.23
CA LEU A 91 -16.49 -1.82 3.10
C LEU A 91 -16.33 -2.47 4.47
N LYS A 92 -16.82 -3.71 4.60
CA LYS A 92 -16.70 -4.52 5.82
C LYS A 92 -15.59 -5.57 5.73
N ASN A 93 -15.43 -6.19 4.57
CA ASN A 93 -14.41 -7.20 4.33
C ASN A 93 -13.61 -6.80 3.10
N CYS A 94 -12.39 -6.33 3.31
CA CYS A 94 -11.60 -5.75 2.23
C CYS A 94 -10.09 -5.90 2.47
N TYR A 95 -9.34 -5.67 1.44
CA TYR A 95 -7.91 -5.45 1.53
C TYR A 95 -7.63 -3.97 1.79
N VAL A 96 -6.63 -3.68 2.62
CA VAL A 96 -6.18 -2.33 2.94
C VAL A 96 -4.71 -2.20 2.56
N ARG A 97 -4.38 -1.22 1.74
CA ARG A 97 -3.04 -0.98 1.21
C ARG A 97 -2.57 0.44 1.53
N PRO A 98 -1.93 0.66 2.67
CA PRO A 98 -1.14 1.88 2.85
C PRO A 98 0.18 1.75 2.09
N ILE A 99 0.59 2.84 1.46
CA ILE A 99 1.85 2.96 0.72
C ILE A 99 2.47 4.33 0.98
N VAL A 100 3.79 4.36 1.07
CA VAL A 100 4.60 5.58 1.22
C VAL A 100 5.68 5.55 0.15
N TRP A 101 5.87 6.66 -0.57
CA TRP A 101 6.90 6.72 -1.62
C TRP A 101 7.49 8.13 -1.75
N ARG A 102 8.67 8.21 -2.34
CA ARG A 102 9.28 9.48 -2.72
C ARG A 102 8.75 9.95 -4.08
N GLY A 103 8.37 11.21 -4.13
CA GLY A 103 7.72 11.84 -5.28
C GLY A 103 8.65 12.18 -6.44
N SER A 104 8.20 13.15 -7.24
CA SER A 104 8.81 13.54 -8.51
C SER A 104 9.44 14.93 -8.50
N ASN A 105 9.43 15.63 -7.38
CA ASN A 105 10.00 16.97 -7.27
C ASN A 105 11.54 16.99 -7.40
N GLN A 106 12.18 15.84 -7.23
CA GLN A 106 13.60 15.66 -7.45
C GLN A 106 13.88 14.28 -8.06
N MET A 107 14.69 14.24 -9.11
CA MET A 107 15.24 13.02 -9.69
C MET A 107 16.73 12.93 -9.46
N GLY A 108 17.26 11.71 -9.43
CA GLY A 108 18.66 11.41 -9.16
C GLY A 108 18.85 10.59 -7.89
N LEU A 109 20.10 10.23 -7.59
CA LEU A 109 20.41 9.34 -6.46
C LEU A 109 20.27 10.03 -5.09
N SER A 110 20.43 11.36 -5.04
CA SER A 110 20.19 12.12 -3.81
C SER A 110 18.69 12.20 -3.52
N THR A 111 18.32 11.93 -2.27
CA THR A 111 16.93 11.93 -1.82
C THR A 111 16.62 13.05 -0.82
N SER A 112 17.59 13.94 -0.56
CA SER A 112 17.54 14.94 0.52
C SER A 112 16.41 15.97 0.39
N LYS A 113 15.87 16.15 -0.82
CA LYS A 113 14.78 17.09 -1.11
C LYS A 113 13.55 16.42 -1.74
N ALA A 114 13.51 15.10 -1.77
CA ALA A 114 12.39 14.37 -2.35
C ALA A 114 11.16 14.45 -1.42
N ASP A 115 10.03 14.90 -1.97
CA ASP A 115 8.77 14.91 -1.24
C ASP A 115 8.33 13.48 -0.89
N THR A 116 7.75 13.32 0.29
CA THR A 116 7.13 12.06 0.69
C THR A 116 5.63 12.11 0.42
N HIS A 117 5.15 11.10 -0.28
CA HIS A 117 3.73 10.88 -0.50
C HIS A 117 3.24 9.67 0.28
N VAL A 118 2.01 9.76 0.76
CA VAL A 118 1.33 8.67 1.46
C VAL A 118 -0.04 8.47 0.85
N ALA A 119 -0.40 7.23 0.55
CA ALA A 119 -1.75 6.90 0.13
C ALA A 119 -2.25 5.63 0.82
N ILE A 120 -3.57 5.55 0.98
CA ILE A 120 -4.27 4.38 1.50
C ILE A 120 -5.38 4.05 0.54
N ALA A 121 -5.38 2.83 0.01
CA ALA A 121 -6.43 2.30 -0.84
C ALA A 121 -7.11 1.09 -0.18
N VAL A 122 -8.42 0.92 -0.40
CA VAL A 122 -9.17 -0.24 0.09
C VAL A 122 -10.03 -0.83 -1.04
N TRP A 123 -10.11 -2.16 -1.12
CA TRP A 123 -10.93 -2.84 -2.13
C TRP A 123 -11.39 -4.23 -1.66
N ASP A 124 -12.51 -4.71 -2.17
CA ASP A 124 -13.24 -5.89 -1.70
C ASP A 124 -13.13 -7.14 -2.59
N ASP A 125 -12.62 -7.04 -3.80
CA ASP A 125 -12.57 -8.15 -4.76
C ASP A 125 -11.43 -9.16 -4.51
N TRP A 126 -11.00 -9.26 -3.25
CA TRP A 126 -10.01 -10.25 -2.81
C TRP A 126 -10.40 -11.69 -3.17
N HIS A 127 -11.69 -11.99 -3.16
CA HIS A 127 -12.19 -13.33 -3.51
C HIS A 127 -11.90 -13.74 -4.96
N SER A 128 -11.66 -12.78 -5.85
CA SER A 128 -11.30 -13.08 -7.24
C SER A 128 -9.90 -13.70 -7.40
N TYR A 129 -9.01 -13.47 -6.41
CA TYR A 129 -7.65 -14.03 -6.43
C TYR A 129 -7.58 -15.46 -5.90
N PHE A 130 -8.49 -15.83 -4.98
CA PHE A 130 -8.47 -17.12 -4.32
C PHE A 130 -9.88 -17.73 -4.35
N LYS A 131 -10.23 -18.40 -5.44
CA LYS A 131 -11.43 -19.22 -5.50
C LYS A 131 -11.37 -20.27 -4.40
N ILE A 132 -12.48 -20.45 -3.68
CA ILE A 132 -12.55 -21.38 -2.54
C ILE A 132 -12.16 -22.80 -2.97
N GLU A 133 -12.58 -23.22 -4.17
CA GLU A 133 -12.27 -24.52 -4.75
C GLU A 133 -10.74 -24.72 -4.88
N LYS A 134 -10.02 -23.69 -5.33
CA LYS A 134 -8.55 -23.75 -5.50
C LYS A 134 -7.77 -23.79 -4.19
N ARG A 135 -8.39 -23.37 -3.07
CA ARG A 135 -7.74 -23.51 -1.74
C ARG A 135 -7.60 -24.96 -1.32
N LEU A 136 -8.55 -25.83 -1.72
CA LEU A 136 -8.51 -27.27 -1.42
C LEU A 136 -7.53 -28.02 -2.33
N GLU A 137 -7.31 -27.53 -3.55
CA GLU A 137 -6.36 -28.11 -4.51
C GLU A 137 -4.89 -27.77 -4.16
N GLY A 138 -4.66 -26.72 -3.37
CA GLY A 138 -3.33 -26.22 -3.03
C GLY A 138 -2.65 -25.49 -4.19
N LEU A 139 -1.34 -25.24 -4.04
CA LEU A 139 -0.52 -24.54 -5.03
C LEU A 139 0.68 -25.40 -5.43
N LYS A 140 1.00 -25.40 -6.72
CA LYS A 140 2.26 -25.95 -7.21
C LYS A 140 3.37 -24.91 -6.99
N LEU A 141 4.38 -25.28 -6.21
CA LEU A 141 5.54 -24.44 -5.93
C LEU A 141 6.75 -25.00 -6.66
N ILE A 142 7.59 -24.09 -7.15
CA ILE A 142 8.92 -24.42 -7.68
C ILE A 142 9.97 -23.56 -6.96
N THR A 143 11.15 -24.11 -6.77
CA THR A 143 12.28 -23.34 -6.25
C THR A 143 12.79 -22.41 -7.34
N SER A 144 12.89 -21.11 -7.03
CA SER A 144 13.47 -20.13 -7.95
C SER A 144 14.96 -20.41 -8.14
N PRO A 145 15.49 -20.32 -9.38
CA PRO A 145 16.94 -20.33 -9.61
C PRO A 145 17.63 -19.07 -9.09
N TRP A 146 16.87 -18.00 -8.85
CA TRP A 146 17.41 -16.76 -8.30
C TRP A 146 17.66 -16.91 -6.80
N LYS A 147 18.86 -16.54 -6.36
CA LYS A 147 19.21 -16.47 -4.94
C LYS A 147 19.20 -15.02 -4.49
N LEU A 148 18.69 -14.75 -3.28
CA LEU A 148 18.98 -13.49 -2.61
C LEU A 148 20.50 -13.38 -2.45
N SER A 149 21.02 -12.16 -2.62
CA SER A 149 22.45 -11.89 -2.60
C SER A 149 23.14 -12.53 -1.40
N LEU A 150 24.22 -13.29 -1.66
CA LEU A 150 25.02 -13.93 -0.62
C LEU A 150 25.81 -12.96 0.26
N ILE A 151 25.97 -11.71 -0.18
CA ILE A 151 26.69 -10.67 0.58
C ILE A 151 25.83 -9.99 1.65
N HIS A 152 24.57 -10.30 1.72
CA HIS A 152 23.63 -9.73 2.70
C HIS A 152 23.04 -10.78 3.66
N ILE A 153 23.60 -11.95 3.68
CA ILE A 153 23.23 -13.03 4.62
C ILE A 153 24.28 -13.12 5.72
#